data_1c9a11f6eb1055eb599c33622573194f
#
_entry.id   1c9a11f6eb1055eb599c33622573194f
#
_cell.length_a   1.000
_cell.length_b   1.000
_cell.length_c   1.000
_cell.angle_alpha   90.00
_cell.angle_beta   90.00
_cell.angle_gamma   90.00
#
_symmetry.space_group_name_H-M   'P 1'
#
loop_
_entity.id
_entity.type
_entity.pdbx_description
1 polymer ?
#
loop_
_entity_poly.entity_id
_entity_poly.type
_entity_poly.pdbx_seq_one_letter_code
_entity_poly.pdbx_strand_id
1 'polypeptide(L)'
;SRGLGDVYKRQTPYDDKKCVTGEYLPVAGTPLDFRMPHTIGERIDADYPQLKVVNGYDHTWELNTKGDDTRPAAWVYDPTSGRKMEIFTTEPGIQIYTGNGLKGKMTGKRGIAYPFRSAVCFETMHFQDSPNQPEFPSTVLRPGEVFHSHTVYKFE
;
A
#
# COMPACT_ATOMS: atom_id res chain seq x y z
N SER A 1 -5.55 11.12 -9.15
CA SER A 1 -6.10 10.17 -8.17
C SER A 1 -6.21 10.86 -6.83
N ARG A 2 -7.32 10.77 -6.17
CA ARG A 2 -7.57 11.47 -4.91
C ARG A 2 -8.32 10.55 -3.96
N GLY A 3 -7.73 10.33 -2.81
CA GLY A 3 -8.39 9.79 -1.63
C GLY A 3 -8.11 8.31 -1.39
N LEU A 4 -7.42 8.10 -0.30
CA LEU A 4 -7.46 6.88 0.48
C LEU A 4 -8.16 7.29 1.77
N GLY A 5 -9.21 6.61 2.19
CA GLY A 5 -9.99 6.98 3.38
C GLY A 5 -9.92 5.93 4.46
N ASP A 6 -9.84 6.39 5.69
CA ASP A 6 -10.05 5.74 7.01
C ASP A 6 -9.55 4.30 7.18
N VAL A 7 -8.33 4.00 6.73
CA VAL A 7 -7.91 2.62 6.65
C VAL A 7 -6.68 2.29 7.50
N TYR A 8 -5.82 3.26 7.80
CA TYR A 8 -4.49 2.95 8.34
C TYR A 8 -4.14 3.82 9.52
N LYS A 9 -3.87 3.19 10.66
CA LYS A 9 -3.31 3.90 11.82
C LYS A 9 -1.80 3.76 11.90
N ARG A 10 -1.23 2.70 11.31
CA ARG A 10 0.19 2.35 11.40
C ARG A 10 0.72 1.84 10.06
N GLN A 11 2.01 1.95 9.89
CA GLN A 11 2.76 1.40 8.77
C GLN A 11 4.01 0.67 9.27
N THR A 12 4.56 -0.22 8.46
CA THR A 12 5.83 -0.92 8.74
C THR A 12 6.98 -0.13 8.12
N PRO A 13 7.87 0.48 8.94
CA PRO A 13 8.93 1.33 8.43
C PRO A 13 10.09 0.54 7.84
N TYR A 14 10.85 1.21 6.97
CA TYR A 14 12.12 0.74 6.44
C TYR A 14 13.30 1.37 7.17
N ASP A 15 14.38 0.60 7.28
CA ASP A 15 15.71 1.11 7.57
C ASP A 15 16.35 1.75 6.30
N ASP A 16 17.59 2.24 6.44
CA ASP A 16 18.35 2.84 5.35
C ASP A 16 18.73 1.85 4.23
N LYS A 17 18.66 0.56 4.49
CA LYS A 17 18.89 -0.52 3.53
C LYS A 17 17.60 -1.00 2.82
N LYS A 18 16.47 -0.36 3.11
CA LYS A 18 15.13 -0.72 2.61
C LYS A 18 14.62 -2.07 3.12
N CYS A 19 15.08 -2.48 4.29
CA CYS A 19 14.52 -3.62 5.00
C CYS A 19 13.51 -3.12 6.03
N VAL A 20 12.40 -3.84 6.21
CA VAL A 20 11.44 -3.51 7.28
C VAL A 20 12.09 -3.72 8.63
N THR A 21 11.82 -2.83 9.59
CA THR A 21 12.44 -2.87 10.92
C THR A 21 11.73 -3.82 11.89
N GLY A 22 10.56 -4.32 11.52
CA GLY A 22 9.70 -5.12 12.41
C GLY A 22 8.80 -4.28 13.32
N GLU A 23 8.92 -2.96 13.25
CA GLU A 23 8.11 -2.04 14.05
C GLU A 23 6.81 -1.67 13.35
N TYR A 24 5.88 -1.12 14.14
CA TYR A 24 4.70 -0.41 13.65
C TYR A 24 4.81 1.06 14.01
N LEU A 25 4.89 1.95 13.03
CA LEU A 25 4.88 3.39 13.27
C LEU A 25 3.52 4.01 13.00
N PRO A 26 3.04 4.89 13.91
CA PRO A 26 1.84 5.68 13.65
C PRO A 26 1.99 6.55 12.41
N VAL A 27 0.93 6.63 11.59
CA VAL A 27 0.93 7.53 10.41
C VAL A 27 0.49 8.95 10.76
N ALA A 28 -0.13 9.15 11.92
CA ALA A 28 -0.68 10.44 12.34
C ALA A 28 0.35 11.56 12.25
N GLY A 29 -0.01 12.64 11.56
CA GLY A 29 0.87 13.81 11.40
C GLY A 29 2.05 13.60 10.44
N THR A 30 2.09 12.50 9.70
CA THR A 30 3.13 12.21 8.70
C THR A 30 2.58 12.29 7.28
N PRO A 31 3.43 12.37 6.25
CA PRO A 31 2.99 12.27 4.85
C PRO A 31 2.32 10.94 4.48
N LEU A 32 2.48 9.89 5.31
CA LEU A 32 1.84 8.59 5.13
C LEU A 32 0.43 8.53 5.74
N ASP A 33 -0.09 9.63 6.28
CA ASP A 33 -1.41 9.69 6.90
C ASP A 33 -2.52 9.84 5.84
N PHE A 34 -3.11 8.71 5.46
CA PHE A 34 -4.28 8.64 4.56
C PHE A 34 -5.57 8.28 5.29
N ARG A 35 -5.65 8.49 6.62
CA ARG A 35 -6.89 8.30 7.39
C ARG A 35 -7.99 9.27 6.97
N MET A 36 -7.61 10.41 6.44
CA MET A 36 -8.49 11.32 5.71
C MET A 36 -8.07 11.33 4.23
N PRO A 37 -9.02 11.56 3.31
CA PRO A 37 -8.70 11.61 1.90
C PRO A 37 -7.69 12.69 1.54
N HIS A 38 -6.59 12.29 0.91
CA HIS A 38 -5.56 13.16 0.37
C HIS A 38 -5.20 12.76 -1.05
N THR A 39 -4.78 13.69 -1.86
CA THR A 39 -4.19 13.37 -3.16
C THR A 39 -2.90 12.60 -2.98
N ILE A 40 -2.71 11.49 -3.68
CA ILE A 40 -1.48 10.68 -3.57
C ILE A 40 -0.23 11.54 -3.85
N GLY A 41 -0.28 12.45 -4.84
CA GLY A 41 0.84 13.32 -5.18
C GLY A 41 1.08 14.51 -4.24
N GLU A 42 0.15 14.82 -3.34
CA GLU A 42 0.20 16.05 -2.52
C GLU A 42 1.43 16.11 -1.60
N ARG A 43 1.79 14.97 -1.03
CA ARG A 43 2.85 14.88 -0.02
C ARG A 43 3.95 13.88 -0.39
N ILE A 44 3.94 13.36 -1.62
CA ILE A 44 4.85 12.29 -2.06
C ILE A 44 6.32 12.72 -2.06
N ASP A 45 6.60 14.02 -2.20
CA ASP A 45 7.94 14.60 -2.19
C ASP A 45 8.28 15.34 -0.88
N ALA A 46 7.48 15.13 0.17
CA ALA A 46 7.74 15.74 1.48
C ALA A 46 9.11 15.33 2.02
N ASP A 47 9.73 16.23 2.78
CA ASP A 47 10.99 15.96 3.48
C ASP A 47 10.74 15.01 4.68
N TYR A 48 10.54 13.74 4.36
CA TYR A 48 10.24 12.70 5.33
C TYR A 48 11.13 11.46 5.08
N PRO A 49 11.85 10.95 6.09
CA PRO A 49 12.83 9.88 5.91
C PRO A 49 12.29 8.66 5.15
N GLN A 50 11.10 8.18 5.52
CA GLN A 50 10.50 7.00 4.89
C GLN A 50 10.23 7.20 3.40
N LEU A 51 9.76 8.39 2.98
CA LEU A 51 9.57 8.69 1.56
C LEU A 51 10.90 8.77 0.79
N LYS A 52 11.94 9.31 1.43
CA LYS A 52 13.28 9.41 0.81
C LYS A 52 13.92 8.05 0.55
N VAL A 53 13.76 7.10 1.47
CA VAL A 53 14.31 5.74 1.34
C VAL A 53 13.87 5.08 0.04
N VAL A 54 12.60 5.25 -0.36
CA VAL A 54 12.01 4.58 -1.54
C VAL A 54 11.62 5.55 -2.65
N ASN A 55 11.95 6.85 -2.50
CA ASN A 55 11.67 7.90 -3.48
C ASN A 55 10.19 8.06 -3.83
N GLY A 56 9.32 8.05 -2.81
CA GLY A 56 7.87 8.15 -2.92
C GLY A 56 7.16 7.19 -1.97
N TYR A 57 5.96 6.74 -2.35
CA TYR A 57 5.29 5.67 -1.60
C TYR A 57 5.71 4.31 -2.14
N ASP A 58 6.09 3.44 -1.23
CA ASP A 58 6.36 2.01 -1.42
C ASP A 58 6.33 1.34 -0.04
N HIS A 59 5.23 1.48 0.66
CA HIS A 59 5.11 1.11 2.07
C HIS A 59 3.91 0.20 2.28
N THR A 60 3.96 -0.59 3.35
CA THR A 60 2.85 -1.41 3.81
C THR A 60 2.16 -0.76 5.00
N TRP A 61 0.86 -0.55 4.89
CA TRP A 61 -0.01 -0.11 5.98
C TRP A 61 -0.74 -1.30 6.59
N GLU A 62 -0.88 -1.28 7.90
CA GLU A 62 -1.74 -2.19 8.63
C GLU A 62 -3.20 -1.81 8.40
N LEU A 63 -4.03 -2.77 8.00
CA LEU A 63 -5.45 -2.55 7.74
C LEU A 63 -6.29 -2.57 9.03
N ASN A 64 -7.17 -1.58 9.20
CA ASN A 64 -8.08 -1.51 10.34
C ASN A 64 -9.19 -2.57 10.27
N THR A 65 -9.42 -3.16 9.11
CA THR A 65 -10.43 -4.20 8.90
C THR A 65 -10.08 -5.51 9.59
N LYS A 66 -8.79 -5.76 9.85
CA LYS A 66 -8.29 -6.98 10.50
C LYS A 66 -8.81 -8.27 9.88
N GLY A 67 -8.86 -8.32 8.54
CA GLY A 67 -9.33 -9.47 7.79
C GLY A 67 -10.84 -9.52 7.55
N ASP A 68 -11.60 -8.51 7.97
CA ASP A 68 -13.01 -8.38 7.67
C ASP A 68 -13.18 -7.80 6.25
N ASP A 69 -13.47 -8.66 5.28
CA ASP A 69 -13.67 -8.31 3.87
C ASP A 69 -15.12 -7.95 3.51
N THR A 70 -15.99 -7.77 4.51
CA THR A 70 -17.37 -7.30 4.30
C THR A 70 -17.45 -5.77 4.21
N ARG A 71 -16.38 -5.06 4.55
CA ARG A 71 -16.25 -3.61 4.48
C ARG A 71 -14.98 -3.20 3.74
N PRO A 72 -15.00 -2.01 3.10
CA PRO A 72 -13.81 -1.56 2.37
C PRO A 72 -12.59 -1.41 3.29
N ALA A 73 -11.49 -2.04 2.90
CA ALA A 73 -10.19 -1.86 3.53
C ALA A 73 -9.49 -0.59 3.01
N ALA A 74 -9.71 -0.23 1.76
CA ALA A 74 -9.18 0.94 1.11
C ALA A 74 -10.10 1.39 -0.03
N TRP A 75 -9.95 2.65 -0.44
CA TRP A 75 -10.57 3.13 -1.68
C TRP A 75 -9.70 4.21 -2.33
N VAL A 76 -9.83 4.33 -3.63
CA VAL A 76 -9.19 5.38 -4.43
C VAL A 76 -10.20 5.95 -5.42
N TYR A 77 -10.13 7.26 -5.63
CA TYR A 77 -11.01 8.00 -6.52
C TYR A 77 -10.23 8.93 -7.44
N ASP A 78 -10.56 8.91 -8.72
CA ASP A 78 -10.04 9.88 -9.69
C ASP A 78 -11.16 10.85 -10.10
N PRO A 79 -11.12 12.10 -9.63
CA PRO A 79 -12.16 13.08 -9.95
C PRO A 79 -12.16 13.54 -11.41
N THR A 80 -11.09 13.29 -12.16
CA THR A 80 -11.01 13.65 -13.58
C THR A 80 -11.85 12.73 -14.42
N SER A 81 -11.80 11.42 -14.13
CA SER A 81 -12.57 10.40 -14.85
C SER A 81 -13.85 9.98 -14.13
N GLY A 82 -14.01 10.34 -12.86
CA GLY A 82 -15.10 9.89 -11.99
C GLY A 82 -14.95 8.44 -11.50
N ARG A 83 -13.86 7.76 -11.85
CA ARG A 83 -13.66 6.36 -11.46
C ARG A 83 -13.31 6.24 -9.99
N LYS A 84 -13.95 5.28 -9.34
CA LYS A 84 -13.67 4.87 -7.97
C LYS A 84 -13.31 3.39 -7.95
N MET A 85 -12.36 3.03 -7.11
CA MET A 85 -12.04 1.64 -6.80
C MET A 85 -12.11 1.45 -5.29
N GLU A 86 -12.85 0.46 -4.83
CA GLU A 86 -12.87 0.00 -3.44
C GLU A 86 -12.17 -1.36 -3.34
N ILE A 87 -11.44 -1.56 -2.26
CA ILE A 87 -10.64 -2.76 -2.03
C ILE A 87 -11.16 -3.42 -0.75
N PHE A 88 -11.54 -4.69 -0.85
CA PHE A 88 -11.99 -5.54 0.25
C PHE A 88 -11.00 -6.70 0.35
N THR A 89 -10.55 -7.05 1.56
CA THR A 89 -9.56 -8.10 1.68
C THR A 89 -9.53 -8.75 3.06
N THR A 90 -9.20 -10.04 3.10
CA THR A 90 -8.88 -10.77 4.31
C THR A 90 -7.42 -10.59 4.74
N GLU A 91 -6.59 -9.92 3.92
CA GLU A 91 -5.19 -9.67 4.26
C GLU A 91 -5.03 -8.63 5.37
N PRO A 92 -3.98 -8.74 6.21
CA PRO A 92 -3.74 -7.82 7.32
C PRO A 92 -3.18 -6.46 6.89
N GLY A 93 -2.62 -6.36 5.70
CA GLY A 93 -1.95 -5.17 5.19
C GLY A 93 -2.20 -4.88 3.73
N ILE A 94 -1.82 -3.67 3.32
CA ILE A 94 -1.80 -3.25 1.93
C ILE A 94 -0.54 -2.44 1.65
N GLN A 95 0.19 -2.84 0.62
CA GLN A 95 1.29 -2.07 0.06
C GLN A 95 0.76 -1.10 -0.97
N ILE A 96 1.22 0.14 -0.92
CA ILE A 96 0.95 1.15 -1.95
C ILE A 96 2.27 1.52 -2.58
N TYR A 97 2.40 1.23 -3.88
CA TYR A 97 3.59 1.56 -4.67
C TYR A 97 3.23 2.55 -5.77
N THR A 98 3.95 3.63 -5.85
CA THR A 98 3.65 4.74 -6.76
C THR A 98 4.48 4.76 -8.04
N GLY A 99 5.01 3.63 -8.46
CA GLY A 99 5.76 3.54 -9.71
C GLY A 99 7.12 4.26 -9.66
N ASN A 100 7.74 4.32 -8.49
CA ASN A 100 9.01 5.04 -8.26
C ASN A 100 10.19 4.47 -9.06
N GLY A 101 10.12 3.20 -9.46
CA GLY A 101 11.11 2.52 -10.29
C GLY A 101 10.92 2.70 -11.79
N LEU A 102 9.81 3.27 -12.24
CA LEU A 102 9.54 3.51 -13.64
C LEU A 102 10.42 4.65 -14.18
N LYS A 103 11.10 4.42 -15.29
CA LYS A 103 12.10 5.36 -15.83
C LYS A 103 11.81 5.79 -17.29
N GLY A 104 10.61 5.51 -17.79
CA GLY A 104 10.26 5.82 -19.18
C GLY A 104 10.94 4.93 -20.24
N LYS A 105 11.70 3.90 -19.81
CA LYS A 105 12.42 3.00 -20.73
C LYS A 105 11.60 1.79 -21.15
N MET A 106 10.59 1.41 -20.38
CA MET A 106 9.70 0.30 -20.70
C MET A 106 8.51 0.83 -21.49
N THR A 107 8.20 0.13 -22.58
CA THR A 107 7.07 0.46 -23.45
C THR A 107 5.96 -0.58 -23.29
N GLY A 108 4.76 -0.12 -23.06
CA GLY A 108 3.57 -0.96 -22.90
C GLY A 108 2.96 -1.40 -24.22
N LYS A 109 1.84 -2.14 -24.13
CA LYS A 109 1.16 -2.76 -25.29
C LYS A 109 0.75 -1.80 -26.42
N ARG A 110 0.61 -0.51 -26.14
CA ARG A 110 0.24 0.53 -27.13
C ARG A 110 1.42 1.35 -27.62
N GLY A 111 2.66 0.90 -27.39
CA GLY A 111 3.85 1.69 -27.72
C GLY A 111 4.07 2.90 -26.80
N ILE A 112 3.33 3.00 -25.70
CA ILE A 112 3.42 4.11 -24.75
C ILE A 112 4.44 3.74 -23.68
N ALA A 113 5.43 4.61 -23.47
CA ALA A 113 6.40 4.47 -22.40
C ALA A 113 5.73 4.66 -21.02
N TYR A 114 6.28 4.00 -20.00
CA TYR A 114 5.85 4.18 -18.62
C TYR A 114 6.78 5.16 -17.90
N PRO A 115 6.39 6.44 -17.79
CA PRO A 115 7.19 7.44 -17.09
C PRO A 115 7.23 7.20 -15.58
N PHE A 116 8.14 7.88 -14.92
CA PHE A 116 8.21 7.95 -13.47
C PHE A 116 6.84 8.30 -12.85
N ARG A 117 6.41 7.51 -11.87
CA ARG A 117 5.14 7.69 -11.15
C ARG A 117 3.88 7.71 -12.04
N SER A 118 3.90 7.01 -13.16
CA SER A 118 2.74 6.93 -14.07
C SER A 118 1.71 5.87 -13.69
N ALA A 119 1.96 5.12 -12.63
CA ALA A 119 1.07 4.08 -12.13
C ALA A 119 1.07 4.03 -10.61
N VAL A 120 0.05 3.42 -10.05
CA VAL A 120 -0.02 3.09 -8.62
C VAL A 120 -0.50 1.65 -8.47
N CYS A 121 0.14 0.89 -7.59
CA CYS A 121 -0.25 -0.45 -7.21
C CYS A 121 -0.87 -0.43 -5.81
N PHE A 122 -1.87 -1.27 -5.61
CA PHE A 122 -2.52 -1.55 -4.33
C PHE A 122 -2.44 -3.06 -4.12
N GLU A 123 -1.52 -3.49 -3.26
CA GLU A 123 -1.15 -4.90 -3.11
C GLU A 123 -1.57 -5.37 -1.71
N THR A 124 -2.67 -6.11 -1.63
CA THR A 124 -3.13 -6.70 -0.37
C THR A 124 -2.25 -7.89 -0.01
N MET A 125 -1.71 -7.90 1.20
CA MET A 125 -0.67 -8.87 1.57
C MET A 125 -0.47 -8.96 3.09
N HIS A 126 0.21 -10.01 3.52
CA HIS A 126 0.91 -10.03 4.80
C HIS A 126 2.08 -9.05 4.78
N PHE A 127 2.58 -8.66 5.96
CA PHE A 127 3.69 -7.72 6.03
C PHE A 127 4.98 -8.33 5.50
N GLN A 128 5.80 -7.49 4.91
CA GLN A 128 7.12 -7.90 4.42
C GLN A 128 7.97 -8.42 5.58
N ASP A 129 8.80 -9.41 5.30
CA ASP A 129 9.69 -10.06 6.27
C ASP A 129 8.97 -10.71 7.47
N SER A 130 7.65 -10.99 7.38
CA SER A 130 6.88 -11.62 8.47
C SER A 130 7.53 -12.88 9.05
N PRO A 131 8.20 -13.76 8.29
CA PRO A 131 8.87 -14.93 8.86
C PRO A 131 9.94 -14.60 9.91
N ASN A 132 10.56 -13.43 9.83
CA ASN A 132 11.62 -12.99 10.72
C ASN A 132 11.14 -11.97 11.77
N GLN A 133 9.88 -11.54 11.70
CA GLN A 133 9.31 -10.52 12.57
C GLN A 133 8.19 -11.14 13.45
N PRO A 134 8.49 -11.54 14.68
CA PRO A 134 7.53 -12.28 15.53
C PRO A 134 6.28 -11.49 15.92
N GLU A 135 6.34 -10.16 15.85
CA GLU A 135 5.18 -9.28 16.12
C GLU A 135 4.23 -9.16 14.92
N PHE A 136 4.64 -9.62 13.74
CA PHE A 136 3.81 -9.59 12.54
C PHE A 136 2.93 -10.85 12.45
N PRO A 137 1.77 -10.78 11.79
CA PRO A 137 0.97 -11.96 11.50
C PRO A 137 1.80 -13.03 10.79
N SER A 138 1.72 -14.27 11.31
CA SER A 138 2.53 -15.38 10.79
C SER A 138 2.15 -15.72 9.35
N THR A 139 3.17 -15.97 8.52
CA THR A 139 3.03 -16.50 7.16
C THR A 139 3.35 -18.00 7.08
N VAL A 140 3.53 -18.65 8.23
CA VAL A 140 3.84 -20.10 8.30
C VAL A 140 2.58 -20.90 8.00
N LEU A 141 2.63 -21.74 6.98
CA LEU A 141 1.63 -22.75 6.66
C LEU A 141 2.17 -24.14 7.04
N ARG A 142 1.49 -24.84 7.94
CA ARG A 142 1.91 -26.17 8.40
C ARG A 142 1.32 -27.27 7.54
N PRO A 143 1.93 -28.47 7.50
CA PRO A 143 1.33 -29.61 6.81
C PRO A 143 -0.11 -29.88 7.29
N GLY A 144 -1.03 -29.99 6.34
CA GLY A 144 -2.45 -30.20 6.62
C GLY A 144 -3.28 -28.91 6.78
N GLU A 145 -2.64 -27.75 6.90
CA GLU A 145 -3.33 -26.45 6.87
C GLU A 145 -3.62 -26.01 5.43
N VAL A 146 -4.65 -25.20 5.27
CA VAL A 146 -5.02 -24.61 3.97
C VAL A 146 -4.93 -23.10 4.08
N PHE A 147 -4.17 -22.47 3.18
CA PHE A 147 -4.13 -21.01 3.04
C PHE A 147 -5.35 -20.53 2.29
N HIS A 148 -6.03 -19.54 2.85
CA HIS A 148 -7.12 -18.84 2.22
C HIS A 148 -6.84 -17.34 2.23
N SER A 149 -6.94 -16.71 1.07
CA SER A 149 -6.89 -15.26 0.92
C SER A 149 -7.96 -14.82 -0.07
N HIS A 150 -8.64 -13.73 0.25
CA HIS A 150 -9.69 -13.17 -0.59
C HIS A 150 -9.50 -11.68 -0.73
N THR A 151 -9.49 -11.20 -1.96
CA THR A 151 -9.41 -9.77 -2.28
C THR A 151 -10.35 -9.43 -3.43
N VAL A 152 -11.13 -8.39 -3.25
CA VAL A 152 -12.04 -7.85 -4.27
C VAL A 152 -11.65 -6.42 -4.57
N TYR A 153 -11.47 -6.12 -5.85
CA TYR A 153 -11.37 -4.76 -6.38
C TYR A 153 -12.67 -4.41 -7.07
N LYS A 154 -13.47 -3.56 -6.43
CA LYS A 154 -14.76 -3.12 -6.97
C LYS A 154 -14.58 -1.77 -7.64
N PHE A 155 -14.95 -1.67 -8.90
CA PHE A 155 -14.87 -0.44 -9.69
C PHE A 155 -16.24 0.18 -9.90
N GLU A 156 -16.31 1.50 -9.77
CA GLU A 156 -17.50 2.34 -10.01
C GLU A 156 -17.13 3.53 -10.91
#